data_c06f51b3d7de76a4e9afdf3599f314b6
#
_entry.id   c06f51b3d7de76a4e9afdf3599f314b6
#
_cell.length_a   1.000
_cell.length_b   1.000
_cell.length_c   1.000
_cell.angle_alpha   90.00
_cell.angle_beta   90.00
_cell.angle_gamma   90.00
#
_symmetry.space_group_name_H-M   'P 1'
#
loop_
_entity.id
_entity.type
_entity.pdbx_description
1 polymer ?
#
loop_
_entity_poly.entity_id
_entity_poly.type
_entity_poly.pdbx_seq_one_letter_code
_entity_poly.pdbx_strand_id
1 'polypeptide(L)'
;QEITPKAVDKVASFGEHLSSTIIAAVFRENNIDVSLLDGRDLIETNIQNNRQIIHWENTAKKVNSLYASSTANVTLVPGFIAKNNKGENTTLGRGGSDFTAAILANILEASSLEIWTDVSGMFTAHPKIVAQANPINQLSYLEAMELSHFGAKVIYPPTLQPLVEKNIPVYIKNTFSTEDKGTLITQAKSTLNGQVVKGISHIDNVSLVSLEGSGMVGIPGFSKRLFEALS
;
A
#
# COMPACT_ATOMS: atom_id res chain seq x y z
N GLN A 1 -24.97 -21.79 3.96
CA GLN A 1 -23.91 -21.44 4.94
C GLN A 1 -23.56 -20.00 4.70
N GLU A 2 -23.64 -19.16 5.72
CA GLU A 2 -23.18 -17.77 5.62
C GLU A 2 -21.66 -17.73 5.41
N ILE A 3 -21.22 -16.97 4.43
CA ILE A 3 -19.80 -16.72 4.18
C ILE A 3 -19.32 -15.73 5.25
N THR A 4 -18.53 -16.20 6.20
CA THR A 4 -17.96 -15.35 7.26
C THR A 4 -16.77 -14.58 6.73
N PRO A 5 -16.46 -13.36 7.23
CA PRO A 5 -15.24 -12.62 6.88
C PRO A 5 -13.97 -13.47 7.02
N LYS A 6 -13.90 -14.30 8.05
CA LYS A 6 -12.78 -15.23 8.29
C LYS A 6 -12.63 -16.29 7.19
N ALA A 7 -13.75 -16.77 6.62
CA ALA A 7 -13.72 -17.70 5.50
C ALA A 7 -13.22 -17.00 4.22
N VAL A 8 -13.63 -15.75 4.00
CA VAL A 8 -13.16 -14.92 2.88
C VAL A 8 -11.65 -14.69 2.97
N ASP A 9 -11.14 -14.26 4.11
CA ASP A 9 -9.69 -14.05 4.33
C ASP A 9 -8.89 -15.34 4.10
N LYS A 10 -9.40 -16.48 4.58
CA LYS A 10 -8.76 -17.76 4.37
C LYS A 10 -8.69 -18.14 2.90
N VAL A 11 -9.77 -17.98 2.14
CA VAL A 11 -9.79 -18.28 0.70
C VAL A 11 -8.90 -17.32 -0.08
N ALA A 12 -9.00 -16.01 0.19
CA ALA A 12 -8.18 -15.00 -0.46
C ALA A 12 -6.68 -15.24 -0.25
N SER A 13 -6.28 -15.71 0.93
CA SER A 13 -4.88 -16.02 1.23
C SER A 13 -4.28 -17.14 0.37
N PHE A 14 -5.10 -18.05 -0.17
CA PHE A 14 -4.60 -19.11 -1.04
C PHE A 14 -4.09 -18.60 -2.38
N GLY A 15 -4.71 -17.56 -2.94
CA GLY A 15 -4.25 -16.96 -4.20
C GLY A 15 -2.82 -16.45 -4.12
N GLU A 16 -2.52 -15.70 -3.07
CA GLU A 16 -1.18 -15.17 -2.81
C GLU A 16 -0.16 -16.28 -2.55
N HIS A 17 -0.56 -17.30 -1.81
CA HIS A 17 0.31 -18.43 -1.52
C HIS A 17 0.62 -19.28 -2.75
N LEU A 18 -0.36 -19.53 -3.61
CA LEU A 18 -0.19 -20.25 -4.85
C LEU A 18 0.71 -19.48 -5.82
N SER A 19 0.44 -18.19 -6.03
CA SER A 19 1.23 -17.36 -6.95
C SER A 19 2.70 -17.27 -6.51
N SER A 20 2.96 -17.03 -5.23
CA SER A 20 4.33 -16.96 -4.71
C SER A 20 5.06 -18.30 -4.78
N THR A 21 4.36 -19.42 -4.60
CA THR A 21 4.93 -20.76 -4.76
C THR A 21 5.34 -21.01 -6.21
N ILE A 22 4.49 -20.64 -7.18
CA ILE A 22 4.80 -20.77 -8.61
C ILE A 22 5.99 -19.88 -8.98
N ILE A 23 6.01 -18.63 -8.54
CA ILE A 23 7.11 -17.70 -8.79
C ILE A 23 8.42 -18.23 -8.21
N ALA A 24 8.41 -18.75 -6.98
CA ALA A 24 9.59 -19.35 -6.37
C ALA A 24 10.11 -20.57 -7.16
N ALA A 25 9.21 -21.39 -7.70
CA ALA A 25 9.58 -22.52 -8.57
C ALA A 25 10.25 -22.03 -9.86
N VAL A 26 9.66 -21.02 -10.52
CA VAL A 26 10.22 -20.42 -11.74
C VAL A 26 11.60 -19.81 -11.47
N PHE A 27 11.80 -19.14 -10.33
CA PHE A 27 13.11 -18.60 -9.96
C PHE A 27 14.16 -19.70 -9.84
N ARG A 28 13.84 -20.81 -9.17
CA ARG A 28 14.74 -21.95 -9.01
C ARG A 28 15.07 -22.63 -10.34
N GLU A 29 14.08 -22.79 -11.22
CA GLU A 29 14.29 -23.32 -12.59
C GLU A 29 15.23 -22.43 -13.41
N ASN A 30 15.25 -21.12 -13.15
CA ASN A 30 16.16 -20.17 -13.78
C ASN A 30 17.47 -19.97 -13.00
N ASN A 31 17.81 -20.86 -12.06
CA ASN A 31 19.01 -20.81 -11.23
C ASN A 31 19.12 -19.52 -10.37
N ILE A 32 18.00 -18.91 -10.02
CA ILE A 32 17.96 -17.81 -9.07
C ILE A 32 17.82 -18.40 -7.67
N ASP A 33 18.78 -18.10 -6.79
CA ASP A 33 18.75 -18.51 -5.39
C ASP A 33 17.67 -17.71 -4.64
N VAL A 34 16.57 -18.39 -4.31
CA VAL A 34 15.38 -17.78 -3.70
C VAL A 34 14.91 -18.54 -2.47
N SER A 35 14.70 -17.78 -1.39
CA SER A 35 13.99 -18.22 -0.19
C SER A 35 12.54 -17.73 -0.25
N LEU A 36 11.58 -18.65 -0.08
CA LEU A 36 10.16 -18.30 0.04
C LEU A 36 9.77 -18.29 1.51
N LEU A 37 9.42 -17.13 2.05
CA LEU A 37 8.89 -16.96 3.38
C LEU A 37 7.36 -16.74 3.33
N ASP A 38 6.64 -17.28 4.31
CA ASP A 38 5.19 -17.06 4.41
C ASP A 38 4.89 -15.70 5.06
N GLY A 39 4.18 -14.81 4.36
CA GLY A 39 3.79 -13.50 4.89
C GLY A 39 3.00 -13.60 6.22
N ARG A 40 2.28 -14.70 6.42
CA ARG A 40 1.53 -14.97 7.66
C ARG A 40 2.42 -15.27 8.87
N ASP A 41 3.64 -15.69 8.65
CA ASP A 41 4.62 -15.93 9.71
C ASP A 41 5.43 -14.66 10.02
N LEU A 42 5.41 -13.69 9.12
CA LEU A 42 6.09 -12.41 9.24
C LEU A 42 5.19 -11.32 9.85
N ILE A 43 3.99 -11.16 9.32
CA ILE A 43 3.10 -10.04 9.66
C ILE A 43 2.07 -10.48 10.71
N GLU A 44 2.09 -9.79 11.85
CA GLU A 44 1.10 -9.99 12.91
C GLU A 44 0.16 -8.79 12.99
N THR A 45 -1.14 -9.07 13.13
CA THR A 45 -2.17 -8.05 13.29
C THR A 45 -2.92 -8.21 14.60
N ASN A 46 -3.47 -7.10 15.09
CA ASN A 46 -4.45 -7.03 16.17
C ASN A 46 -5.75 -6.41 15.64
N ILE A 47 -6.87 -6.76 16.25
CA ILE A 47 -8.15 -6.11 15.94
C ILE A 47 -8.34 -4.91 16.85
N GLN A 48 -8.47 -3.73 16.26
CA GLN A 48 -8.86 -2.51 16.96
C GLN A 48 -9.98 -1.81 16.18
N ASN A 49 -11.08 -1.48 16.83
CA ASN A 49 -12.25 -0.86 16.20
C ASN A 49 -12.71 -1.58 14.90
N ASN A 50 -12.81 -2.90 14.95
CA ASN A 50 -13.14 -3.76 13.81
C ASN A 50 -12.18 -3.69 12.60
N ARG A 51 -10.97 -3.15 12.77
CA ARG A 51 -9.93 -3.10 11.73
C ARG A 51 -8.70 -3.90 12.14
N GLN A 52 -8.06 -4.53 11.17
CA GLN A 52 -6.77 -5.18 11.37
C GLN A 52 -5.69 -4.08 11.43
N ILE A 53 -4.95 -4.03 12.52
CA ILE A 53 -3.84 -3.09 12.74
C ILE A 53 -2.57 -3.90 12.94
N ILE A 54 -1.47 -3.46 12.34
CA ILE A 54 -0.17 -4.13 12.47
C ILE A 54 0.33 -4.07 13.92
N HIS A 55 0.72 -5.21 14.43
CA HIS A 55 1.46 -5.31 15.69
C HIS A 55 2.95 -5.14 15.39
N TRP A 56 3.41 -3.90 15.34
CA TRP A 56 4.76 -3.53 14.87
C TRP A 56 5.89 -4.26 15.60
N GLU A 57 5.84 -4.33 16.92
CA GLU A 57 6.90 -4.95 17.73
C GLU A 57 7.07 -6.44 17.40
N ASN A 58 5.98 -7.21 17.38
CA ASN A 58 6.03 -8.64 17.08
C ASN A 58 6.39 -8.87 15.61
N THR A 59 5.83 -8.07 14.70
CA THR A 59 6.17 -8.11 13.27
C THR A 59 7.66 -7.86 13.07
N ALA A 60 8.23 -6.83 13.70
CA ALA A 60 9.65 -6.53 13.58
C ALA A 60 10.54 -7.68 14.11
N LYS A 61 10.19 -8.27 15.27
CA LYS A 61 10.91 -9.44 15.80
C LYS A 61 10.90 -10.61 14.82
N LYS A 62 9.73 -10.94 14.26
CA LYS A 62 9.57 -12.06 13.31
C LYS A 62 10.33 -11.79 11.99
N VAL A 63 10.17 -10.60 11.42
CA VAL A 63 10.85 -10.22 10.18
C VAL A 63 12.36 -10.30 10.35
N ASN A 64 12.91 -9.66 11.37
CA ASN A 64 14.35 -9.67 11.60
C ASN A 64 14.91 -11.09 11.84
N SER A 65 14.19 -11.91 12.61
CA SER A 65 14.61 -13.30 12.87
C SER A 65 14.60 -14.15 11.60
N LEU A 66 13.52 -14.12 10.83
CA LEU A 66 13.37 -14.96 9.63
C LEU A 66 14.25 -14.46 8.47
N TYR A 67 14.38 -13.14 8.31
CA TYR A 67 15.26 -12.58 7.30
C TYR A 67 16.73 -12.87 7.59
N ALA A 68 17.16 -12.75 8.85
CA ALA A 68 18.53 -13.07 9.26
C ALA A 68 18.89 -14.56 9.06
N SER A 69 17.91 -15.44 9.06
CA SER A 69 18.12 -16.88 8.79
C SER A 69 18.17 -17.23 7.30
N SER A 70 17.76 -16.32 6.42
CA SER A 70 17.83 -16.51 4.96
C SER A 70 19.23 -16.22 4.45
N THR A 71 19.80 -17.20 3.73
CA THR A 71 21.10 -17.05 3.04
C THR A 71 20.94 -16.82 1.54
N ALA A 72 19.70 -16.85 1.04
CA ALA A 72 19.41 -16.69 -0.38
C ALA A 72 19.57 -15.22 -0.83
N ASN A 73 19.98 -15.05 -2.09
CA ASN A 73 20.11 -13.72 -2.70
C ASN A 73 18.78 -12.99 -2.86
N VAL A 74 17.68 -13.76 -3.01
CA VAL A 74 16.33 -13.24 -3.13
C VAL A 74 15.45 -13.84 -2.04
N THR A 75 14.74 -13.01 -1.33
CA THR A 75 13.70 -13.44 -0.39
C THR A 75 12.34 -13.05 -0.97
N LEU A 76 11.53 -14.04 -1.31
CA LEU A 76 10.17 -13.87 -1.82
C LEU A 76 9.17 -13.98 -0.67
N VAL A 77 8.28 -13.00 -0.56
CA VAL A 77 7.25 -12.94 0.48
C VAL A 77 5.90 -12.62 -0.18
N PRO A 78 4.87 -13.48 -0.04
CA PRO A 78 3.52 -13.11 -0.45
C PRO A 78 3.01 -11.95 0.42
N GLY A 79 2.62 -10.87 -0.22
CA GLY A 79 2.01 -9.72 0.45
C GLY A 79 0.53 -9.94 0.77
N PHE A 80 -0.16 -8.91 1.30
CA PHE A 80 -1.59 -8.90 1.59
C PHE A 80 -2.03 -9.81 2.75
N ILE A 81 -1.35 -10.91 3.01
CA ILE A 81 -1.71 -11.93 3.99
C ILE A 81 -0.94 -11.77 5.30
N ALA A 82 -1.61 -12.05 6.41
CA ALA A 82 -1.08 -11.92 7.76
C ALA A 82 -1.72 -12.95 8.71
N LYS A 83 -1.30 -12.99 9.96
CA LYS A 83 -1.99 -13.68 11.06
C LYS A 83 -2.32 -12.69 12.18
N ASN A 84 -3.44 -12.92 12.85
CA ASN A 84 -3.73 -12.18 14.08
C ASN A 84 -3.03 -12.85 15.30
N ASN A 85 -3.13 -12.21 16.45
CA ASN A 85 -2.57 -12.69 17.71
C ASN A 85 -3.17 -14.03 18.20
N LYS A 86 -4.24 -14.53 17.57
CA LYS A 86 -4.84 -15.85 17.83
C LYS A 86 -4.36 -16.91 16.84
N GLY A 87 -3.44 -16.55 15.92
CA GLY A 87 -2.94 -17.45 14.88
C GLY A 87 -3.91 -17.65 13.70
N GLU A 88 -4.97 -16.85 13.61
CA GLU A 88 -5.93 -16.93 12.53
C GLU A 88 -5.45 -16.13 11.32
N ASN A 89 -5.68 -16.66 10.11
CA ASN A 89 -5.35 -15.94 8.88
C ASN A 89 -6.20 -14.67 8.77
N THR A 90 -5.54 -13.58 8.41
CA THR A 90 -6.15 -12.28 8.16
C THR A 90 -5.58 -11.69 6.88
N THR A 91 -6.23 -10.66 6.36
CA THR A 91 -5.74 -9.90 5.22
C THR A 91 -5.56 -8.43 5.59
N LEU A 92 -4.67 -7.74 4.89
CA LEU A 92 -4.40 -6.32 5.12
C LEU A 92 -5.36 -5.41 4.33
N GLY A 93 -6.33 -5.99 3.64
CA GLY A 93 -7.32 -5.26 2.87
C GLY A 93 -6.74 -4.56 1.64
N ARG A 94 -7.37 -3.45 1.25
CA ARG A 94 -7.00 -2.71 0.04
C ARG A 94 -5.54 -2.23 0.08
N GLY A 95 -4.79 -2.45 -1.00
CA GLY A 95 -3.37 -2.11 -1.10
C GLY A 95 -2.47 -2.95 -0.18
N GLY A 96 -2.98 -4.11 0.31
CA GLY A 96 -2.29 -4.92 1.31
C GLY A 96 -0.94 -5.45 0.87
N SER A 97 -0.75 -5.73 -0.42
CA SER A 97 0.55 -6.19 -0.95
C SER A 97 1.60 -5.07 -0.88
N ASP A 98 1.24 -3.86 -1.35
CA ASP A 98 2.11 -2.69 -1.26
C ASP A 98 2.39 -2.33 0.20
N PHE A 99 1.38 -2.45 1.07
CA PHE A 99 1.54 -2.19 2.50
C PHE A 99 2.46 -3.21 3.17
N THR A 100 2.37 -4.49 2.80
CA THR A 100 3.33 -5.51 3.25
C THR A 100 4.76 -5.15 2.84
N ALA A 101 4.97 -4.76 1.59
CA ALA A 101 6.27 -4.35 1.09
C ALA A 101 6.80 -3.12 1.86
N ALA A 102 5.96 -2.15 2.16
CA ALA A 102 6.32 -0.98 2.95
C ALA A 102 6.69 -1.32 4.40
N ILE A 103 5.96 -2.24 5.03
CA ILE A 103 6.29 -2.73 6.39
C ILE A 103 7.66 -3.41 6.39
N LEU A 104 7.90 -4.30 5.43
CA LEU A 104 9.19 -4.98 5.29
C LEU A 104 10.32 -4.00 5.02
N ALA A 105 10.11 -3.05 4.11
CA ALA A 105 11.10 -2.01 3.81
C ALA A 105 11.44 -1.15 5.04
N ASN A 106 10.44 -0.77 5.84
CA ASN A 106 10.68 -0.03 7.08
C ASN A 106 11.49 -0.84 8.08
N ILE A 107 11.09 -2.08 8.36
CA ILE A 107 11.73 -2.93 9.39
C ILE A 107 13.16 -3.29 9.00
N LEU A 108 13.39 -3.60 7.73
CA LEU A 108 14.69 -3.99 7.19
C LEU A 108 15.56 -2.79 6.79
N GLU A 109 15.08 -1.57 6.99
CA GLU A 109 15.77 -0.32 6.60
C GLU A 109 16.25 -0.35 5.15
N ALA A 110 15.34 -0.75 4.24
CA ALA A 110 15.66 -0.90 2.84
C ALA A 110 16.15 0.42 2.22
N SER A 111 17.07 0.34 1.29
CA SER A 111 17.60 1.51 0.56
C SER A 111 16.56 2.16 -0.35
N SER A 112 15.58 1.38 -0.81
CA SER A 112 14.45 1.85 -1.62
C SER A 112 13.33 0.80 -1.65
N LEU A 113 12.13 1.24 -2.01
CA LEU A 113 11.00 0.40 -2.35
C LEU A 113 10.60 0.62 -3.81
N GLU A 114 10.51 -0.42 -4.61
CA GLU A 114 9.96 -0.35 -5.96
C GLU A 114 8.59 -1.02 -6.00
N ILE A 115 7.57 -0.29 -6.46
CA ILE A 115 6.22 -0.80 -6.70
C ILE A 115 6.02 -0.93 -8.20
N TRP A 116 5.99 -2.15 -8.67
CA TRP A 116 5.78 -2.49 -10.06
C TRP A 116 4.29 -2.74 -10.32
N THR A 117 3.71 -1.95 -11.21
CA THR A 117 2.29 -1.95 -11.52
C THR A 117 2.06 -1.86 -13.04
N ASP A 118 0.83 -1.62 -13.47
CA ASP A 118 0.44 -1.52 -14.89
C ASP A 118 0.50 -0.09 -15.46
N VAL A 119 1.02 0.87 -14.68
CA VAL A 119 1.16 2.27 -15.09
C VAL A 119 2.58 2.79 -14.88
N SER A 120 3.01 3.71 -15.73
CA SER A 120 4.37 4.27 -15.73
C SER A 120 4.55 5.39 -14.70
N GLY A 121 4.02 5.23 -13.49
CA GLY A 121 4.10 6.19 -12.42
C GLY A 121 2.80 6.96 -12.19
N MET A 122 2.91 8.07 -11.45
CA MET A 122 1.81 9.00 -11.21
C MET A 122 1.80 10.06 -12.29
N PHE A 123 0.61 10.41 -12.79
CA PHE A 123 0.44 11.31 -13.93
C PHE A 123 -0.08 12.68 -13.49
N THR A 124 0.18 13.71 -14.30
CA THR A 124 -0.33 15.08 -14.11
C THR A 124 -1.84 15.18 -14.16
N ALA A 125 -2.51 14.22 -14.80
CA ALA A 125 -3.97 14.04 -14.82
C ALA A 125 -4.27 12.58 -15.19
N HIS A 126 -5.54 12.16 -15.09
CA HIS A 126 -5.94 10.81 -15.49
C HIS A 126 -5.79 10.62 -17.02
N PRO A 127 -4.90 9.72 -17.50
CA PRO A 127 -4.54 9.65 -18.92
C PRO A 127 -5.71 9.24 -19.83
N LYS A 128 -6.72 8.53 -19.31
CA LYS A 128 -7.94 8.20 -20.07
C LYS A 128 -8.89 9.39 -20.28
N ILE A 129 -8.69 10.48 -19.53
CA ILE A 129 -9.52 11.70 -19.61
C ILE A 129 -8.76 12.82 -20.30
N VAL A 130 -7.49 12.97 -19.97
CA VAL A 130 -6.62 14.02 -20.51
C VAL A 130 -5.52 13.36 -21.33
N ALA A 131 -5.64 13.39 -22.64
CA ALA A 131 -4.67 12.75 -23.55
C ALA A 131 -3.25 13.32 -23.43
N GLN A 132 -3.10 14.56 -22.97
CA GLN A 132 -1.81 15.24 -22.74
C GLN A 132 -1.24 14.99 -21.32
N ALA A 133 -1.86 14.11 -20.54
CA ALA A 133 -1.33 13.76 -19.22
C ALA A 133 0.07 13.12 -19.35
N ASN A 134 1.01 13.61 -18.54
CA ASN A 134 2.39 13.15 -18.56
C ASN A 134 2.76 12.54 -17.22
N PRO A 135 3.70 11.57 -17.17
CA PRO A 135 4.24 11.05 -15.92
C PRO A 135 4.92 12.16 -15.12
N ILE A 136 4.73 12.16 -13.83
CA ILE A 136 5.40 13.06 -12.89
C ILE A 136 6.69 12.37 -12.44
N ASN A 137 7.84 12.96 -12.74
CA ASN A 137 9.12 12.34 -12.43
C ASN A 137 9.39 12.22 -10.91
N GLN A 138 8.97 13.22 -10.12
CA GLN A 138 9.20 13.25 -8.69
C GLN A 138 8.07 13.93 -7.92
N LEU A 139 7.69 13.31 -6.81
CA LEU A 139 6.72 13.81 -5.83
C LEU A 139 7.30 13.72 -4.42
N SER A 140 6.87 14.61 -3.53
CA SER A 140 7.02 14.35 -2.10
C SER A 140 5.99 13.31 -1.64
N TYR A 141 6.24 12.68 -0.46
CA TYR A 141 5.26 11.75 0.13
C TYR A 141 3.89 12.40 0.30
N LEU A 142 3.85 13.65 0.75
CA LEU A 142 2.59 14.40 0.94
C LEU A 142 1.86 14.57 -0.40
N GLU A 143 2.54 15.02 -1.45
CA GLU A 143 1.94 15.20 -2.78
C GLU A 143 1.42 13.86 -3.35
N ALA A 144 2.16 12.77 -3.16
CA ALA A 144 1.74 11.44 -3.61
C ALA A 144 0.51 10.95 -2.83
N MET A 145 0.46 11.16 -1.51
CA MET A 145 -0.70 10.84 -0.69
C MET A 145 -1.94 11.64 -1.10
N GLU A 146 -1.80 12.94 -1.32
CA GLU A 146 -2.88 13.83 -1.77
C GLU A 146 -3.44 13.39 -3.13
N LEU A 147 -2.59 13.19 -4.13
CA LEU A 147 -3.01 12.71 -5.44
C LEU A 147 -3.72 11.36 -5.36
N SER A 148 -3.21 10.43 -4.56
CA SER A 148 -3.78 9.09 -4.41
C SER A 148 -5.10 9.09 -3.63
N HIS A 149 -5.25 9.98 -2.66
CA HIS A 149 -6.48 10.11 -1.88
C HIS A 149 -7.65 10.62 -2.74
N PHE A 150 -7.38 11.55 -3.63
CA PHE A 150 -8.38 12.21 -4.47
C PHE A 150 -8.52 11.63 -5.89
N GLY A 151 -8.08 10.38 -6.13
CA GLY A 151 -8.47 9.66 -7.34
C GLY A 151 -7.37 9.02 -8.17
N ALA A 152 -6.12 9.42 -8.02
CA ALA A 152 -5.01 8.72 -8.67
C ALA A 152 -4.73 7.38 -7.98
N LYS A 153 -5.52 6.35 -8.25
CA LYS A 153 -5.52 5.03 -7.58
C LYS A 153 -4.24 4.19 -7.83
N VAL A 154 -3.08 4.84 -7.94
CA VAL A 154 -1.81 4.19 -8.26
C VAL A 154 -1.19 3.54 -7.02
N ILE A 155 -1.25 4.21 -5.88
CA ILE A 155 -0.78 3.68 -4.59
C ILE A 155 -1.83 3.93 -3.51
N TYR A 156 -1.96 3.00 -2.58
CA TYR A 156 -2.84 3.19 -1.43
C TYR A 156 -2.15 4.10 -0.39
N PRO A 157 -2.72 5.27 -0.02
CA PRO A 157 -2.02 6.27 0.82
C PRO A 157 -1.41 5.73 2.11
N PRO A 158 -2.07 4.82 2.88
CA PRO A 158 -1.47 4.24 4.08
C PRO A 158 -0.16 3.46 3.84
N THR A 159 0.09 3.01 2.62
CA THR A 159 1.34 2.32 2.23
C THR A 159 2.56 3.23 2.40
N LEU A 160 2.42 4.53 2.19
CA LEU A 160 3.54 5.47 2.30
C LEU A 160 3.92 5.78 3.75
N GLN A 161 3.00 5.64 4.70
CA GLN A 161 3.21 6.03 6.09
C GLN A 161 4.45 5.38 6.75
N PRO A 162 4.68 4.05 6.65
CA PRO A 162 5.87 3.44 7.22
C PRO A 162 7.17 3.95 6.61
N LEU A 163 7.14 4.38 5.35
CA LEU A 163 8.32 4.78 4.60
C LEU A 163 8.77 6.21 4.91
N VAL A 164 7.81 7.08 5.27
CA VAL A 164 8.08 8.47 5.67
C VAL A 164 9.01 8.55 6.86
N GLU A 165 8.81 7.71 7.88
CA GLU A 165 9.59 7.73 9.12
C GLU A 165 11.07 7.43 8.90
N LYS A 166 11.38 6.55 7.95
CA LYS A 166 12.74 6.13 7.61
C LYS A 166 13.29 6.82 6.37
N ASN A 167 12.51 7.72 5.76
CA ASN A 167 12.87 8.40 4.50
C ASN A 167 13.22 7.45 3.36
N ILE A 168 12.55 6.30 3.26
CA ILE A 168 12.81 5.29 2.24
C ILE A 168 12.21 5.72 0.91
N PRO A 169 13.01 5.99 -0.14
CA PRO A 169 12.49 6.40 -1.43
C PRO A 169 11.64 5.31 -2.07
N VAL A 170 10.54 5.72 -2.71
CA VAL A 170 9.61 4.82 -3.40
C VAL A 170 9.62 5.12 -4.89
N TYR A 171 9.74 4.08 -5.70
CA TYR A 171 9.62 4.17 -7.15
C TYR A 171 8.35 3.47 -7.59
N ILE A 172 7.51 4.16 -8.35
CA ILE A 172 6.36 3.57 -9.04
C ILE A 172 6.78 3.28 -10.47
N LYS A 173 6.81 2.01 -10.85
CA LYS A 173 7.33 1.55 -12.15
C LYS A 173 6.31 0.69 -12.90
N ASN A 174 6.45 0.64 -14.23
CA ASN A 174 5.57 -0.12 -15.09
C ASN A 174 6.17 -1.50 -15.43
N THR A 175 5.46 -2.56 -15.08
CA THR A 175 5.86 -3.95 -15.39
C THR A 175 5.90 -4.23 -16.89
N PHE A 176 5.05 -3.54 -17.67
CA PHE A 176 4.96 -3.73 -19.14
C PHE A 176 5.85 -2.77 -19.93
N SER A 177 6.48 -1.79 -19.27
CA SER A 177 7.38 -0.78 -19.85
C SER A 177 8.53 -0.51 -18.89
N THR A 178 9.41 -1.48 -18.74
CA THR A 178 10.49 -1.49 -17.74
C THR A 178 11.51 -0.36 -17.95
N GLU A 179 11.61 0.18 -19.16
CA GLU A 179 12.49 1.30 -19.52
C GLU A 179 11.94 2.66 -19.04
N ASP A 180 10.65 2.72 -18.70
CA ASP A 180 10.07 3.95 -18.18
C ASP A 180 10.63 4.26 -16.79
N LYS A 181 11.05 5.51 -16.58
CA LYS A 181 11.62 5.96 -15.30
C LYS A 181 10.63 5.87 -14.14
N GLY A 182 9.34 5.96 -14.44
CA GLY A 182 8.28 6.01 -13.43
C GLY A 182 8.29 7.28 -12.60
N THR A 183 7.73 7.20 -11.41
CA THR A 183 7.68 8.31 -10.44
C THR A 183 8.50 7.98 -9.20
N LEU A 184 9.42 8.86 -8.83
CA LEU A 184 10.14 8.82 -7.57
C LEU A 184 9.37 9.59 -6.49
N ILE A 185 9.11 8.96 -5.35
CA ILE A 185 8.49 9.57 -4.17
C ILE A 185 9.51 9.63 -3.05
N THR A 186 9.78 10.84 -2.54
CA THR A 186 10.77 11.09 -1.47
C THR A 186 10.29 12.17 -0.51
N GLN A 187 11.05 12.45 0.53
CA GLN A 187 10.78 13.60 1.40
C GLN A 187 11.03 14.94 0.70
N ALA A 188 11.99 14.98 -0.22
CA ALA A 188 12.33 16.22 -0.92
C ALA A 188 11.19 16.68 -1.85
N LYS A 189 10.81 17.95 -1.70
CA LYS A 189 9.92 18.59 -2.68
C LYS A 189 10.69 18.74 -4.00
N SER A 190 10.13 18.25 -5.11
CA SER A 190 10.70 18.59 -6.41
C SER A 190 10.49 20.08 -6.66
N THR A 191 11.53 20.76 -7.11
CA THR A 191 11.42 22.14 -7.56
C THR A 191 10.53 22.21 -8.79
N LEU A 192 9.40 22.90 -8.66
CA LEU A 192 8.55 23.21 -9.80
C LEU A 192 9.27 24.31 -10.60
N ASN A 193 9.92 23.99 -11.69
CA ASN A 193 10.57 24.96 -12.59
C ASN A 193 9.52 25.97 -13.15
N GLY A 194 8.95 26.80 -12.26
CA GLY A 194 7.91 27.78 -12.57
C GLY A 194 6.47 27.23 -12.66
N GLN A 195 6.25 25.93 -12.51
CA GLN A 195 4.89 25.36 -12.52
C GLN A 195 4.29 25.41 -11.10
N VAL A 196 3.09 25.94 -10.99
CA VAL A 196 2.35 26.05 -9.72
C VAL A 196 1.58 24.77 -9.38
N VAL A 197 1.17 23.99 -10.39
CA VAL A 197 0.37 22.77 -10.24
C VAL A 197 1.15 21.58 -10.80
N LYS A 198 1.32 20.54 -10.01
CA LYS A 198 1.99 19.28 -10.42
C LYS A 198 1.04 18.27 -11.03
N GLY A 199 -0.18 18.20 -10.53
CA GLY A 199 -1.17 17.24 -10.98
C GLY A 199 -2.56 17.59 -10.50
N ILE A 200 -3.55 17.02 -11.19
CA ILE A 200 -4.97 17.14 -10.89
C ILE A 200 -5.54 15.73 -10.83
N SER A 201 -6.07 15.35 -9.67
CA SER A 201 -6.84 14.11 -9.52
C SER A 201 -8.33 14.39 -9.56
N HIS A 202 -9.13 13.39 -9.88
CA HIS A 202 -10.58 13.50 -9.88
C HIS A 202 -11.22 12.21 -9.33
N ILE A 203 -12.42 12.36 -8.80
CA ILE A 203 -13.25 11.25 -8.34
C ILE A 203 -14.61 11.40 -9.02
N ASP A 204 -15.03 10.35 -9.72
CA ASP A 204 -16.36 10.28 -10.33
C ASP A 204 -17.43 9.85 -9.32
N ASN A 205 -18.68 10.13 -9.66
CA ASN A 205 -19.85 9.66 -8.91
C ASN A 205 -19.85 10.08 -7.44
N VAL A 206 -19.51 11.34 -7.18
CA VAL A 206 -19.57 11.93 -5.85
C VAL A 206 -20.83 12.75 -5.67
N SER A 207 -21.35 12.80 -4.43
CA SER A 207 -22.44 13.67 -4.05
C SER A 207 -21.96 14.65 -2.98
N LEU A 208 -22.32 15.91 -3.10
CA LEU A 208 -22.10 16.91 -2.06
C LEU A 208 -23.29 16.87 -1.09
N VAL A 209 -23.02 16.54 0.15
CA VAL A 209 -24.01 16.56 1.23
C VAL A 209 -23.72 17.74 2.15
N SER A 210 -24.66 18.69 2.20
CA SER A 210 -24.60 19.81 3.13
C SER A 210 -25.51 19.51 4.31
N LEU A 211 -25.01 19.70 5.53
CA LEU A 211 -25.78 19.64 6.74
C LEU A 211 -25.87 21.05 7.33
N GLU A 212 -27.06 21.61 7.35
CA GLU A 212 -27.30 22.98 7.78
C GLU A 212 -28.26 23.02 8.99
N GLY A 213 -27.97 23.91 9.94
CA GLY A 213 -28.86 24.09 11.08
C GLY A 213 -28.32 25.13 12.06
N SER A 214 -29.17 26.08 12.46
CA SER A 214 -28.80 27.14 13.43
C SER A 214 -28.44 26.59 14.83
N GLY A 215 -28.87 25.38 15.16
CA GLY A 215 -28.59 24.68 16.40
C GLY A 215 -27.30 23.89 16.44
N MET A 216 -26.46 23.96 15.40
CA MET A 216 -25.23 23.12 15.30
C MET A 216 -24.04 23.79 16.00
N VAL A 217 -24.05 25.07 16.16
CA VAL A 217 -22.94 25.84 16.73
C VAL A 217 -22.82 25.56 18.23
N GLY A 218 -21.66 25.08 18.65
CA GLY A 218 -21.37 24.80 20.06
C GLY A 218 -21.93 23.50 20.63
N ILE A 219 -22.58 22.65 19.83
CA ILE A 219 -23.05 21.32 20.27
C ILE A 219 -22.00 20.24 19.99
N PRO A 220 -21.36 19.65 21.03
CA PRO A 220 -20.41 18.57 20.86
C PRO A 220 -21.06 17.32 20.26
N GLY A 221 -20.33 16.60 19.40
CA GLY A 221 -20.76 15.31 18.88
C GLY A 221 -21.66 15.36 17.64
N PHE A 222 -21.93 16.54 17.06
CA PHE A 222 -22.75 16.66 15.86
C PHE A 222 -22.13 15.91 14.66
N SER A 223 -20.83 16.11 14.42
CA SER A 223 -20.09 15.38 13.37
C SER A 223 -20.11 13.87 13.60
N LYS A 224 -20.02 13.41 14.85
CA LYS A 224 -20.14 11.98 15.19
C LYS A 224 -21.47 11.41 14.71
N ARG A 225 -22.59 12.07 15.00
CA ARG A 225 -23.94 11.59 14.58
C ARG A 225 -24.10 11.56 13.07
N LEU A 226 -23.52 12.53 12.36
CA LEU A 226 -23.52 12.52 10.89
C LEU A 226 -22.74 11.30 10.34
N PHE A 227 -21.52 11.07 10.81
CA PHE A 227 -20.71 9.97 10.34
C PHE A 227 -21.24 8.59 10.78
N GLU A 228 -21.88 8.50 11.94
CA GLU A 228 -22.58 7.28 12.36
C GLU A 228 -23.78 6.96 11.46
N ALA A 229 -24.47 7.97 10.94
CA ALA A 229 -25.60 7.78 10.02
C ALA A 229 -25.16 7.45 8.58
N LEU A 230 -23.91 7.74 8.20
CA LEU A 230 -23.33 7.50 6.88
C LEU A 230 -22.47 6.22 6.85
N SER A 231 -22.23 5.58 7.98
CA SER A 231 -21.42 4.35 8.09
C SER A 231 -22.27 3.09 8.04
#